data_058e5622c02c34398b4f163492ae9dde
#
_entry.id   058e5622c02c34398b4f163492ae9dde
#
_cell.length_a   1.000
_cell.length_b   1.000
_cell.length_c   1.000
_cell.angle_alpha   90.00
_cell.angle_beta   90.00
_cell.angle_gamma   90.00
#
_symmetry.space_group_name_H-M   'P 1'
#
loop_
_entity.id
_entity.type
_entity.pdbx_description
1 polymer ?
#
loop_
_entity_poly.entity_id
_entity_poly.type
_entity_poly.pdbx_seq_one_letter_code
_entity_poly.pdbx_strand_id
1 'polypeptide(L)'
;MNKPKPAKGVLGRVIKLLISCYPVLVPVVTVCIILTAAASAIPAVFTQKVIAVIEKWYKVGDWSAASKEIFPMIAVLVALYLAAIILMTVREQLMAYITQGFLCKLRRKMFDGMQNLPIKYFDTNKHGDIMSYYTNDIDTLRQLVSQALPALISSGIVVMVVFFIMLYYSIWMTMLLLVGVVAMTLVSKKVGGGSAKYFVRQQASLGKAEGFIQEMMNGQKVIKVFCHEEAATEDFDKINEALYEDSRKAHAYANTLGPIIMNIGNVLYVLIATAGGLFLTLGAKNFSISGMAFSISIIVPFLNMTKQFTGNINQVSQQVNAIVMAMAGAQRIFSLMDQQPETDDGYVTLVNAKEENGELTETSERTGRWAWKHPHGDGTLTYTPLRGDVRLFDVDFAYEKGKEVLHDVTVYAEPGQKVAFVGATGAGKTTITNLINRFYDIADGKIRYDGININKIKKSDLRRSLGIVLQETNLFTGSVMENIRYGRLDATDEECIEAAKLAGADDFITRLPSGYKTELSNNGANLSQGQRQLIAIARAAVADPPVIILD
;
A
#
# COMPACT_ATOMS: atom_id res chain seq x y z
N MET A 1 18.15 -9.26 -10.53
CA MET A 1 16.69 -9.02 -10.43
C MET A 1 16.28 -8.07 -11.55
N ASN A 2 15.51 -8.56 -12.52
CA ASN A 2 14.91 -7.71 -13.54
C ASN A 2 13.91 -6.78 -12.87
N LYS A 3 14.12 -5.46 -12.97
CA LYS A 3 13.10 -4.48 -12.55
C LYS A 3 11.80 -4.79 -13.28
N PRO A 4 10.68 -5.00 -12.59
CA PRO A 4 9.41 -5.00 -13.27
C PRO A 4 9.24 -3.59 -13.87
N LYS A 5 9.25 -3.48 -15.20
CA LYS A 5 8.75 -2.28 -15.86
C LYS A 5 7.33 -2.07 -15.35
N PRO A 6 6.96 -0.85 -14.90
CA PRO A 6 5.60 -0.63 -14.45
C PRO A 6 4.65 -1.09 -15.55
N ALA A 7 3.76 -2.02 -15.22
CA ALA A 7 2.83 -2.59 -16.20
C ALA A 7 2.04 -1.44 -16.82
N LYS A 8 2.00 -1.38 -18.16
CA LYS A 8 1.21 -0.38 -18.88
C LYS A 8 -0.23 -0.44 -18.33
N GLY A 9 -0.71 0.66 -17.76
CA GLY A 9 -2.08 0.76 -17.24
C GLY A 9 -2.24 0.89 -15.72
N VAL A 10 -1.17 0.71 -14.90
CA VAL A 10 -1.26 0.84 -13.43
C VAL A 10 -1.78 2.21 -13.01
N LEU A 11 -1.24 3.29 -13.59
CA LEU A 11 -1.70 4.64 -13.29
C LEU A 11 -3.19 4.83 -13.65
N GLY A 12 -3.60 4.32 -14.83
CA GLY A 12 -5.01 4.35 -15.24
C GLY A 12 -5.93 3.60 -14.27
N ARG A 13 -5.46 2.47 -13.73
CA ARG A 13 -6.20 1.70 -12.73
C ARG A 13 -6.32 2.47 -11.40
N VAL A 14 -5.26 3.14 -10.94
CA VAL A 14 -5.31 4.01 -9.75
C VAL A 14 -6.33 5.14 -9.94
N ILE A 15 -6.25 5.85 -11.08
CA ILE A 15 -7.17 6.95 -11.40
C ILE A 15 -8.61 6.44 -11.50
N LYS A 16 -8.85 5.33 -12.19
CA LYS A 16 -10.19 4.72 -12.29
C LYS A 16 -10.75 4.36 -10.90
N LEU A 17 -9.91 3.78 -10.04
CA LEU A 17 -10.31 3.42 -8.68
C LEU A 17 -10.61 4.68 -7.84
N LEU A 18 -9.79 5.73 -7.96
CA LEU A 18 -9.99 7.00 -7.28
C LEU A 18 -11.32 7.66 -7.70
N ILE A 19 -11.60 7.71 -9.01
CA ILE A 19 -12.86 8.25 -9.55
C ILE A 19 -14.06 7.40 -9.10
N SER A 20 -13.94 6.08 -9.09
CA SER A 20 -15.02 5.20 -8.63
C SER A 20 -15.35 5.40 -7.14
N CYS A 21 -14.33 5.73 -6.32
CA CYS A 21 -14.52 6.03 -4.90
C CYS A 21 -15.16 7.40 -4.64
N TYR A 22 -14.88 8.38 -5.52
CA TYR A 22 -15.30 9.79 -5.37
C TYR A 22 -15.71 10.41 -6.72
N PRO A 23 -16.82 9.94 -7.34
CA PRO A 23 -17.18 10.32 -8.72
C PRO A 23 -17.53 11.81 -8.89
N VAL A 24 -17.94 12.49 -7.84
CA VAL A 24 -18.28 13.92 -7.87
C VAL A 24 -17.11 14.78 -7.39
N LEU A 25 -16.45 14.41 -6.29
CA LEU A 25 -15.42 15.24 -5.68
C LEU A 25 -14.13 15.32 -6.50
N VAL A 26 -13.73 14.25 -7.20
CA VAL A 26 -12.52 14.26 -8.03
C VAL A 26 -12.67 15.24 -9.21
N PRO A 27 -13.75 15.26 -10.01
CA PRO A 27 -13.98 16.29 -11.00
C PRO A 27 -14.01 17.70 -10.41
N VAL A 28 -14.68 17.93 -9.28
CA VAL A 28 -14.75 19.24 -8.61
C VAL A 28 -13.34 19.74 -8.27
N VAL A 29 -12.52 18.90 -7.63
CA VAL A 29 -11.13 19.26 -7.31
C VAL A 29 -10.31 19.52 -8.57
N THR A 30 -10.51 18.73 -9.63
CA THR A 30 -9.82 18.96 -10.91
C THR A 30 -10.17 20.33 -11.49
N VAL A 31 -11.44 20.73 -11.44
CA VAL A 31 -11.88 22.10 -11.83
C VAL A 31 -11.21 23.15 -10.94
N CYS A 32 -11.18 22.94 -9.61
CA CYS A 32 -10.47 23.87 -8.71
C CYS A 32 -8.98 23.99 -9.05
N ILE A 33 -8.31 22.89 -9.41
CA ILE A 33 -6.90 22.91 -9.85
C ILE A 33 -6.75 23.73 -11.14
N ILE A 34 -7.63 23.54 -12.11
CA ILE A 34 -7.62 24.29 -13.37
C ILE A 34 -7.79 25.79 -13.12
N LEU A 35 -8.79 26.16 -12.33
CA LEU A 35 -9.08 27.56 -12.03
C LEU A 35 -7.94 28.23 -11.24
N THR A 36 -7.39 27.57 -10.22
CA THR A 36 -6.25 28.08 -9.45
C THR A 36 -4.98 28.19 -10.29
N ALA A 37 -4.73 27.23 -11.18
CA ALA A 37 -3.62 27.29 -12.12
C ALA A 37 -3.76 28.45 -13.13
N ALA A 38 -4.95 28.66 -13.68
CA ALA A 38 -5.21 29.80 -14.55
C ALA A 38 -5.08 31.15 -13.80
N ALA A 39 -5.56 31.22 -12.56
CA ALA A 39 -5.43 32.39 -11.71
C ALA A 39 -3.96 32.79 -11.44
N SER A 40 -3.04 31.83 -11.44
CA SER A 40 -1.60 32.09 -11.24
C SER A 40 -0.96 32.94 -12.36
N ALA A 41 -1.58 33.03 -13.54
CA ALA A 41 -1.15 33.87 -14.66
C ALA A 41 -1.70 35.30 -14.60
N ILE A 42 -2.71 35.56 -13.76
CA ILE A 42 -3.35 36.88 -13.62
C ILE A 42 -2.34 37.99 -13.30
N PRO A 43 -1.36 37.80 -12.37
CA PRO A 43 -0.38 38.83 -12.04
C PRO A 43 0.40 39.32 -13.25
N ALA A 44 0.75 38.47 -14.19
CA ALA A 44 1.50 38.85 -15.38
C ALA A 44 0.72 39.80 -16.27
N VAL A 45 -0.59 39.56 -16.46
CA VAL A 45 -1.48 40.42 -17.27
C VAL A 45 -1.73 41.75 -16.57
N PHE A 46 -1.97 41.74 -15.25
CA PHE A 46 -2.18 42.97 -14.49
C PHE A 46 -0.91 43.81 -14.40
N THR A 47 0.26 43.21 -14.20
CA THR A 47 1.54 43.92 -14.21
C THR A 47 1.76 44.60 -15.55
N GLN A 48 1.44 43.94 -16.67
CA GLN A 48 1.51 44.57 -17.99
C GLN A 48 0.62 45.80 -18.09
N LYS A 49 -0.65 45.71 -17.69
CA LYS A 49 -1.60 46.81 -17.75
C LYS A 49 -1.18 47.98 -16.85
N VAL A 50 -0.78 47.71 -15.61
CA VAL A 50 -0.33 48.74 -14.65
C VAL A 50 0.92 49.45 -15.17
N ILE A 51 1.93 48.72 -15.66
CA ILE A 51 3.15 49.32 -16.21
C ILE A 51 2.81 50.14 -17.47
N ALA A 52 1.89 49.68 -18.32
CA ALA A 52 1.46 50.46 -19.49
C ALA A 52 0.79 51.78 -19.12
N VAL A 53 -0.01 51.83 -18.06
CA VAL A 53 -0.59 53.08 -17.52
C VAL A 53 0.50 53.99 -16.96
N ILE A 54 1.45 53.44 -16.19
CA ILE A 54 2.59 54.19 -15.65
C ILE A 54 3.42 54.76 -16.81
N GLU A 55 3.74 53.98 -17.82
CA GLU A 55 4.51 54.41 -19.00
C GLU A 55 3.81 55.52 -19.79
N LYS A 56 2.48 55.46 -19.90
CA LYS A 56 1.63 56.50 -20.54
C LYS A 56 1.69 57.84 -19.78
N TRP A 57 1.54 57.82 -18.46
CA TRP A 57 1.42 59.01 -17.64
C TRP A 57 2.75 59.54 -17.08
N TYR A 58 3.81 58.72 -17.06
CA TYR A 58 5.14 59.10 -16.56
C TYR A 58 5.70 60.36 -17.26
N LYS A 59 5.56 60.44 -18.58
CA LYS A 59 6.05 61.60 -19.37
C LYS A 59 5.26 62.89 -19.13
N VAL A 60 4.01 62.75 -18.71
CA VAL A 60 3.11 63.90 -18.45
C VAL A 60 3.22 64.40 -17.01
N GLY A 61 3.67 63.54 -16.10
CA GLY A 61 3.80 63.86 -14.67
C GLY A 61 2.48 63.91 -13.89
N ASP A 62 1.37 63.48 -14.49
CA ASP A 62 0.03 63.53 -13.85
C ASP A 62 -0.31 62.26 -13.10
N TRP A 63 0.05 62.24 -11.81
CA TRP A 63 -0.29 61.13 -10.91
C TRP A 63 -1.80 61.04 -10.64
N SER A 64 -2.53 62.16 -10.63
CA SER A 64 -3.97 62.14 -10.36
C SER A 64 -4.74 61.38 -11.44
N ALA A 65 -4.35 61.52 -12.70
CA ALA A 65 -4.93 60.79 -13.82
C ALA A 65 -4.51 59.30 -13.79
N ALA A 66 -3.23 59.03 -13.55
CA ALA A 66 -2.70 57.64 -13.44
C ALA A 66 -3.38 56.86 -12.32
N SER A 67 -3.55 57.44 -11.14
CA SER A 67 -4.15 56.81 -9.99
C SER A 67 -5.60 56.38 -10.21
N LYS A 68 -6.37 57.17 -10.94
CA LYS A 68 -7.77 56.84 -11.30
C LYS A 68 -7.87 55.59 -12.19
N GLU A 69 -6.86 55.30 -13.01
CA GLU A 69 -6.81 54.09 -13.83
C GLU A 69 -6.22 52.90 -13.03
N ILE A 70 -5.23 53.12 -12.16
CA ILE A 70 -4.51 52.08 -11.44
C ILE A 70 -5.33 51.51 -10.26
N PHE A 71 -5.95 52.34 -9.41
CA PHE A 71 -6.68 51.88 -8.23
C PHE A 71 -7.81 50.87 -8.52
N PRO A 72 -8.65 51.05 -9.54
CA PRO A 72 -9.65 50.07 -9.92
C PRO A 72 -9.02 48.73 -10.35
N MET A 73 -7.88 48.78 -11.07
CA MET A 73 -7.16 47.54 -11.45
C MET A 73 -6.65 46.79 -10.23
N ILE A 74 -6.06 47.52 -9.26
CA ILE A 74 -5.59 46.90 -8.00
C ILE A 74 -6.77 46.31 -7.22
N ALA A 75 -7.91 47.02 -7.13
CA ALA A 75 -9.09 46.50 -6.43
C ALA A 75 -9.61 45.20 -7.07
N VAL A 76 -9.68 45.12 -8.40
CA VAL A 76 -10.05 43.90 -9.12
C VAL A 76 -9.02 42.77 -8.86
N LEU A 77 -7.72 43.11 -8.89
CA LEU A 77 -6.65 42.13 -8.62
C LEU A 77 -6.77 41.55 -7.20
N VAL A 78 -7.00 42.40 -6.19
CA VAL A 78 -7.20 41.97 -4.80
C VAL A 78 -8.42 41.07 -4.68
N ALA A 79 -9.55 41.41 -5.31
CA ALA A 79 -10.74 40.58 -5.31
C ALA A 79 -10.48 39.19 -5.95
N LEU A 80 -9.76 39.16 -7.09
CA LEU A 80 -9.37 37.89 -7.74
C LEU A 80 -8.43 37.06 -6.88
N TYR A 81 -7.49 37.66 -6.17
CA TYR A 81 -6.62 36.93 -5.25
C TYR A 81 -7.38 36.38 -4.04
N LEU A 82 -8.31 37.15 -3.46
CA LEU A 82 -9.16 36.65 -2.37
C LEU A 82 -9.98 35.45 -2.84
N ALA A 83 -10.57 35.50 -4.03
CA ALA A 83 -11.27 34.39 -4.62
C ALA A 83 -10.33 33.18 -4.86
N ALA A 84 -9.12 33.44 -5.36
CA ALA A 84 -8.12 32.38 -5.57
C ALA A 84 -7.67 31.70 -4.27
N ILE A 85 -7.51 32.46 -3.17
CA ILE A 85 -7.17 31.93 -1.84
C ILE A 85 -8.29 31.02 -1.33
N ILE A 86 -9.55 31.46 -1.44
CA ILE A 86 -10.70 30.64 -1.03
C ILE A 86 -10.72 29.33 -1.84
N LEU A 87 -10.58 29.44 -3.16
CA LEU A 87 -10.60 28.26 -4.05
C LEU A 87 -9.44 27.31 -3.77
N MET A 88 -8.24 27.83 -3.48
CA MET A 88 -7.08 27.05 -3.10
C MET A 88 -7.30 26.33 -1.77
N THR A 89 -7.86 27.00 -0.76
CA THR A 89 -8.17 26.41 0.53
C THR A 89 -9.19 25.28 0.38
N VAL A 90 -10.27 25.51 -0.37
CA VAL A 90 -11.29 24.48 -0.67
C VAL A 90 -10.64 23.29 -1.38
N ARG A 91 -9.79 23.53 -2.37
CA ARG A 91 -9.04 22.47 -3.07
C ARG A 91 -8.21 21.61 -2.11
N GLU A 92 -7.42 22.23 -1.23
CA GLU A 92 -6.55 21.50 -0.29
C GLU A 92 -7.37 20.66 0.70
N GLN A 93 -8.47 21.21 1.23
CA GLN A 93 -9.36 20.48 2.14
C GLN A 93 -10.04 19.29 1.44
N LEU A 94 -10.54 19.49 0.24
CA LEU A 94 -11.14 18.41 -0.55
C LEU A 94 -10.11 17.34 -0.91
N MET A 95 -8.87 17.74 -1.28
CA MET A 95 -7.79 16.80 -1.55
C MET A 95 -7.41 15.98 -0.33
N ALA A 96 -7.34 16.58 0.86
CA ALA A 96 -7.10 15.86 2.10
C ALA A 96 -8.20 14.82 2.37
N TYR A 97 -9.48 15.22 2.25
CA TYR A 97 -10.63 14.33 2.42
C TYR A 97 -10.62 13.16 1.42
N ILE A 98 -10.45 13.45 0.12
CA ILE A 98 -10.40 12.44 -0.95
C ILE A 98 -9.24 11.47 -0.71
N THR A 99 -8.04 11.99 -0.42
CA THR A 99 -6.84 11.17 -0.26
C THR A 99 -6.98 10.22 0.91
N GLN A 100 -7.31 10.73 2.11
CA GLN A 100 -7.41 9.90 3.30
C GLN A 100 -8.58 8.90 3.20
N GLY A 101 -9.71 9.32 2.66
CA GLY A 101 -10.85 8.45 2.45
C GLY A 101 -10.59 7.37 1.38
N PHE A 102 -9.86 7.69 0.31
CA PHE A 102 -9.41 6.71 -0.68
C PHE A 102 -8.50 5.65 -0.07
N LEU A 103 -7.49 6.08 0.71
CA LEU A 103 -6.58 5.15 1.38
C LEU A 103 -7.30 4.28 2.42
N CYS A 104 -8.27 4.82 3.15
CA CYS A 104 -9.10 4.05 4.08
C CYS A 104 -9.87 2.95 3.35
N LYS A 105 -10.56 3.29 2.26
CA LYS A 105 -11.30 2.31 1.43
C LYS A 105 -10.35 1.27 0.81
N LEU A 106 -9.17 1.70 0.36
CA LEU A 106 -8.17 0.81 -0.22
C LEU A 106 -7.65 -0.20 0.80
N ARG A 107 -7.26 0.27 2.01
CA ARG A 107 -6.81 -0.62 3.10
C ARG A 107 -7.87 -1.65 3.47
N ARG A 108 -9.13 -1.21 3.60
CA ARG A 108 -10.25 -2.13 3.87
C ARG A 108 -10.34 -3.19 2.77
N LYS A 109 -10.37 -2.79 1.49
CA LYS A 109 -10.45 -3.73 0.38
C LYS A 109 -9.27 -4.70 0.29
N MET A 110 -8.06 -4.22 0.62
CA MET A 110 -6.86 -5.07 0.72
C MET A 110 -6.99 -6.07 1.86
N PHE A 111 -7.46 -5.62 3.03
CA PHE A 111 -7.60 -6.46 4.21
C PHE A 111 -8.68 -7.53 4.00
N ASP A 112 -9.85 -7.13 3.48
CA ASP A 112 -10.93 -8.07 3.15
C ASP A 112 -10.47 -9.11 2.12
N GLY A 113 -9.73 -8.68 1.08
CA GLY A 113 -9.13 -9.59 0.11
C GLY A 113 -8.13 -10.56 0.74
N MET A 114 -7.25 -10.05 1.60
CA MET A 114 -6.23 -10.83 2.29
C MET A 114 -6.85 -11.93 3.19
N GLN A 115 -7.96 -11.65 3.89
CA GLN A 115 -8.64 -12.63 4.74
C GLN A 115 -9.18 -13.84 3.96
N ASN A 116 -9.43 -13.67 2.68
CA ASN A 116 -9.95 -14.73 1.82
C ASN A 116 -8.86 -15.50 1.05
N LEU A 117 -7.58 -15.20 1.29
CA LEU A 117 -6.48 -15.89 0.61
C LEU A 117 -6.20 -17.27 1.23
N PRO A 118 -5.76 -18.24 0.41
CA PRO A 118 -5.35 -19.55 0.91
C PRO A 118 -4.10 -19.44 1.78
N ILE A 119 -3.95 -20.36 2.75
CA ILE A 119 -2.77 -20.42 3.64
C ILE A 119 -1.46 -20.47 2.85
N LYS A 120 -1.45 -21.16 1.71
CA LYS A 120 -0.31 -21.21 0.79
C LYS A 120 0.28 -19.83 0.47
N TYR A 121 -0.56 -18.79 0.37
CA TYR A 121 -0.08 -17.44 0.11
C TYR A 121 0.80 -16.92 1.26
N PHE A 122 0.40 -17.17 2.49
CA PHE A 122 1.14 -16.72 3.70
C PHE A 122 2.41 -17.54 3.92
N ASP A 123 2.39 -18.84 3.59
CA ASP A 123 3.56 -19.72 3.71
C ASP A 123 4.64 -19.40 2.65
N THR A 124 4.22 -18.91 1.48
CA THR A 124 5.14 -18.63 0.36
C THR A 124 5.62 -17.16 0.32
N ASN A 125 4.96 -16.26 1.03
CA ASN A 125 5.30 -14.83 1.05
C ASN A 125 5.75 -14.40 2.45
N LYS A 126 6.79 -13.58 2.50
CA LYS A 126 7.30 -13.06 3.78
C LYS A 126 6.28 -12.08 4.38
N HIS A 127 5.97 -12.26 5.67
CA HIS A 127 5.05 -11.36 6.39
C HIS A 127 5.47 -9.89 6.33
N GLY A 128 6.79 -9.61 6.37
CA GLY A 128 7.33 -8.26 6.23
C GLY A 128 7.02 -7.61 4.87
N ASP A 129 7.05 -8.40 3.78
CA ASP A 129 6.69 -7.90 2.44
C ASP A 129 5.20 -7.54 2.37
N ILE A 130 4.33 -8.40 2.94
CA ILE A 130 2.88 -8.15 3.01
C ILE A 130 2.61 -6.89 3.85
N MET A 131 3.28 -6.73 5.00
CA MET A 131 3.15 -5.54 5.84
C MET A 131 3.58 -4.27 5.11
N SER A 132 4.65 -4.35 4.29
CA SER A 132 5.13 -3.22 3.48
C SER A 132 4.07 -2.69 2.50
N TYR A 133 3.13 -3.53 2.03
CA TYR A 133 2.01 -3.09 1.20
C TYR A 133 1.07 -2.15 1.95
N TYR A 134 0.84 -2.39 3.26
CA TYR A 134 -0.03 -1.57 4.12
C TYR A 134 0.64 -0.31 4.66
N THR A 135 1.97 -0.26 4.67
CA THR A 135 2.75 0.86 5.19
C THR A 135 3.38 1.68 4.07
N ASN A 136 4.47 1.21 3.50
CA ASN A 136 5.30 1.95 2.56
C ASN A 136 4.58 2.19 1.21
N ASP A 137 3.93 1.15 0.65
CA ASP A 137 3.31 1.26 -0.66
C ASP A 137 2.05 2.14 -0.63
N ILE A 138 1.27 2.05 0.45
CA ILE A 138 0.14 2.97 0.67
C ILE A 138 0.62 4.41 0.84
N ASP A 139 1.77 4.65 1.51
CA ASP A 139 2.29 6.00 1.66
C ASP A 139 2.78 6.59 0.33
N THR A 140 3.41 5.78 -0.52
CA THR A 140 3.76 6.23 -1.89
C THR A 140 2.53 6.57 -2.72
N LEU A 141 1.43 5.81 -2.58
CA LEU A 141 0.15 6.15 -3.21
C LEU A 141 -0.47 7.42 -2.62
N ARG A 142 -0.33 7.65 -1.32
CA ARG A 142 -0.74 8.91 -0.69
C ARG A 142 -0.05 10.09 -1.36
N GLN A 143 1.28 10.02 -1.50
CA GLN A 143 2.07 11.07 -2.15
C GLN A 143 1.65 11.27 -3.61
N LEU A 144 1.37 10.20 -4.35
CA LEU A 144 0.88 10.28 -5.73
C LEU A 144 -0.44 11.07 -5.81
N VAL A 145 -1.42 10.68 -5.00
CA VAL A 145 -2.77 11.25 -5.06
C VAL A 145 -2.81 12.65 -4.50
N SER A 146 -2.16 12.91 -3.34
CA SER A 146 -2.22 14.22 -2.67
C SER A 146 -1.30 15.28 -3.26
N GLN A 147 -0.20 14.90 -3.89
CA GLN A 147 0.84 15.85 -4.32
C GLN A 147 1.19 15.71 -5.80
N ALA A 148 1.62 14.51 -6.25
CA ALA A 148 2.21 14.37 -7.56
C ALA A 148 1.19 14.58 -8.70
N LEU A 149 0.00 13.98 -8.64
CA LEU A 149 -1.03 14.18 -9.65
C LEU A 149 -1.56 15.61 -9.69
N PRO A 150 -1.93 16.25 -8.55
CA PRO A 150 -2.34 17.65 -8.56
C PRO A 150 -1.26 18.61 -9.07
N ALA A 151 0.00 18.38 -8.67
CA ALA A 151 1.12 19.21 -9.11
C ALA A 151 1.37 19.08 -10.62
N LEU A 152 1.29 17.88 -11.19
CA LEU A 152 1.41 17.69 -12.64
C LEU A 152 0.31 18.39 -13.42
N ILE A 153 -0.94 18.24 -12.99
CA ILE A 153 -2.09 18.88 -13.64
C ILE A 153 -1.94 20.40 -13.54
N SER A 154 -1.67 20.92 -12.35
CA SER A 154 -1.51 22.37 -12.11
C SER A 154 -0.35 22.95 -12.94
N SER A 155 0.86 22.35 -12.83
CA SER A 155 2.03 22.85 -13.56
C SER A 155 1.85 22.73 -15.08
N GLY A 156 1.23 21.67 -15.57
CA GLY A 156 0.91 21.52 -17.00
C GLY A 156 -0.01 22.63 -17.51
N ILE A 157 -1.04 22.98 -16.74
CA ILE A 157 -1.98 24.07 -17.08
C ILE A 157 -1.28 25.41 -17.02
N VAL A 158 -0.50 25.68 -15.96
CA VAL A 158 0.25 26.95 -15.83
C VAL A 158 1.21 27.12 -17.00
N VAL A 159 1.97 26.08 -17.35
CA VAL A 159 2.88 26.10 -18.50
C VAL A 159 2.14 26.41 -19.79
N MET A 160 0.98 25.77 -20.05
CA MET A 160 0.17 26.05 -21.23
C MET A 160 -0.37 27.49 -21.24
N VAL A 161 -0.99 27.93 -20.15
CA VAL A 161 -1.59 29.29 -20.07
C VAL A 161 -0.52 30.34 -20.23
N VAL A 162 0.59 30.23 -19.49
CA VAL A 162 1.70 31.18 -19.57
C VAL A 162 2.31 31.21 -20.97
N PHE A 163 2.48 30.04 -21.60
CA PHE A 163 3.00 29.92 -22.96
C PHE A 163 2.13 30.65 -23.98
N PHE A 164 0.82 30.51 -23.94
CA PHE A 164 -0.09 31.24 -24.83
C PHE A 164 -0.07 32.73 -24.58
N ILE A 165 0.02 33.17 -23.32
CA ILE A 165 0.14 34.61 -22.97
C ILE A 165 1.48 35.17 -23.50
N MET A 166 2.58 34.41 -23.39
CA MET A 166 3.88 34.79 -23.91
C MET A 166 3.86 34.94 -25.43
N LEU A 167 3.23 34.03 -26.16
CA LEU A 167 3.04 34.11 -27.62
C LEU A 167 2.18 35.35 -28.00
N TYR A 168 1.17 35.66 -27.18
CA TYR A 168 0.32 36.84 -27.38
C TYR A 168 1.12 38.12 -27.29
N TYR A 169 2.09 38.22 -26.35
CA TYR A 169 2.90 39.43 -26.16
C TYR A 169 4.09 39.52 -27.11
N SER A 170 4.85 38.45 -27.35
CA SER A 170 6.00 38.46 -28.26
C SER A 170 6.42 37.05 -28.68
N ILE A 171 6.36 36.82 -29.98
CA ILE A 171 6.80 35.54 -30.55
C ILE A 171 8.33 35.41 -30.48
N TRP A 172 9.09 36.47 -30.75
CA TRP A 172 10.55 36.48 -30.71
C TRP A 172 11.11 36.10 -29.34
N MET A 173 10.59 36.70 -28.28
CA MET A 173 11.02 36.39 -26.91
C MET A 173 10.59 34.99 -26.50
N THR A 174 9.44 34.50 -26.98
CA THR A 174 8.96 33.14 -26.73
C THR A 174 9.84 32.08 -27.42
N MET A 175 10.32 32.35 -28.64
CA MET A 175 11.28 31.46 -29.32
C MET A 175 12.59 31.35 -28.56
N LEU A 176 13.11 32.46 -28.02
CA LEU A 176 14.30 32.45 -27.16
C LEU A 176 14.07 31.62 -25.89
N LEU A 177 12.88 31.74 -25.25
CA LEU A 177 12.50 30.87 -24.12
C LEU A 177 12.54 29.40 -24.51
N LEU A 178 11.97 29.02 -25.66
CA LEU A 178 11.94 27.63 -26.11
C LEU A 178 13.34 27.03 -26.27
N VAL A 179 14.30 27.81 -26.78
CA VAL A 179 15.72 27.37 -26.85
C VAL A 179 16.25 27.03 -25.45
N GLY A 180 15.97 27.87 -24.45
CA GLY A 180 16.36 27.61 -23.06
C GLY A 180 15.67 26.38 -22.48
N VAL A 181 14.40 26.15 -22.79
CA VAL A 181 13.66 24.95 -22.36
C VAL A 181 14.25 23.67 -22.95
N VAL A 182 14.66 23.70 -24.21
CA VAL A 182 15.37 22.56 -24.84
C VAL A 182 16.68 22.28 -24.09
N ALA A 183 17.46 23.33 -23.79
CA ALA A 183 18.71 23.18 -23.02
C ALA A 183 18.44 22.56 -21.64
N MET A 184 17.42 23.06 -20.90
CA MET A 184 17.00 22.49 -19.61
C MET A 184 16.61 21.02 -19.73
N THR A 185 15.85 20.65 -20.75
CA THR A 185 15.39 19.29 -20.96
C THR A 185 16.57 18.34 -21.26
N LEU A 186 17.52 18.75 -22.07
CA LEU A 186 18.73 17.98 -22.38
C LEU A 186 19.59 17.76 -21.14
N VAL A 187 19.81 18.79 -20.34
CA VAL A 187 20.56 18.71 -19.08
C VAL A 187 19.83 17.81 -18.09
N SER A 188 18.52 17.98 -17.91
CA SER A 188 17.70 17.15 -17.02
C SER A 188 17.78 15.68 -17.40
N LYS A 189 17.74 15.35 -18.69
CA LYS A 189 17.84 13.97 -19.17
C LYS A 189 19.23 13.38 -18.91
N LYS A 190 20.30 14.14 -19.10
CA LYS A 190 21.68 13.69 -18.89
C LYS A 190 22.01 13.50 -17.40
N VAL A 191 21.72 14.49 -16.56
CA VAL A 191 22.01 14.46 -15.11
C VAL A 191 21.03 13.53 -14.40
N GLY A 192 19.74 13.60 -14.71
CA GLY A 192 18.72 12.74 -14.12
C GLY A 192 18.91 11.25 -14.41
N GLY A 193 19.41 10.91 -15.60
CA GLY A 193 19.78 9.52 -15.93
C GLY A 193 20.91 8.97 -15.05
N GLY A 194 21.90 9.80 -14.72
CA GLY A 194 22.97 9.48 -13.76
C GLY A 194 22.42 9.24 -12.35
N SER A 195 21.59 10.16 -11.87
CA SER A 195 20.92 10.06 -10.58
C SER A 195 20.14 8.76 -10.41
N ALA A 196 19.30 8.40 -11.38
CA ALA A 196 18.50 7.18 -11.33
C ALA A 196 19.35 5.91 -11.19
N LYS A 197 20.50 5.83 -11.87
CA LYS A 197 21.42 4.70 -11.78
C LYS A 197 21.97 4.52 -10.36
N TYR A 198 22.40 5.61 -9.72
CA TYR A 198 22.98 5.55 -8.39
C TYR A 198 21.93 5.35 -7.30
N PHE A 199 20.71 5.88 -7.44
CA PHE A 199 19.60 5.58 -6.52
C PHE A 199 19.25 4.09 -6.49
N VAL A 200 19.33 3.40 -7.64
CA VAL A 200 19.14 1.94 -7.66
C VAL A 200 20.22 1.20 -6.90
N ARG A 201 21.48 1.64 -7.01
CA ARG A 201 22.58 1.06 -6.24
C ARG A 201 22.43 1.34 -4.74
N GLN A 202 22.14 2.58 -4.39
CA GLN A 202 21.86 2.97 -3.00
C GLN A 202 20.77 2.09 -2.39
N GLN A 203 19.66 1.87 -3.11
CA GLN A 203 18.58 1.03 -2.60
C GLN A 203 19.01 -0.43 -2.38
N ALA A 204 19.87 -0.95 -3.27
CA ALA A 204 20.44 -2.30 -3.09
C ALA A 204 21.39 -2.38 -1.91
N SER A 205 22.24 -1.36 -1.71
CA SER A 205 23.16 -1.29 -0.58
C SER A 205 22.44 -1.08 0.75
N LEU A 206 21.37 -0.27 0.77
CA LEU A 206 20.48 -0.09 1.92
C LEU A 206 19.82 -1.42 2.32
N GLY A 207 19.27 -2.15 1.37
CA GLY A 207 18.66 -3.47 1.64
C GLY A 207 19.65 -4.50 2.19
N LYS A 208 20.94 -4.42 1.79
CA LYS A 208 21.99 -5.26 2.40
C LYS A 208 22.27 -4.85 3.85
N ALA A 209 22.37 -3.54 4.13
CA ALA A 209 22.59 -3.04 5.48
C ALA A 209 21.42 -3.39 6.41
N GLU A 210 20.19 -3.19 5.97
CA GLU A 210 18.98 -3.57 6.71
C GLU A 210 18.92 -5.08 6.99
N GLY A 211 19.23 -5.92 6.00
CA GLY A 211 19.28 -7.37 6.15
C GLY A 211 20.34 -7.80 7.17
N PHE A 212 21.53 -7.21 7.11
CA PHE A 212 22.60 -7.49 8.08
C PHE A 212 22.21 -7.05 9.50
N ILE A 213 21.65 -5.85 9.66
CA ILE A 213 21.17 -5.36 10.98
C ILE A 213 20.12 -6.33 11.54
N GLN A 214 19.16 -6.76 10.73
CA GLN A 214 18.12 -7.70 11.16
C GLN A 214 18.73 -9.05 11.59
N GLU A 215 19.70 -9.57 10.85
CA GLU A 215 20.41 -10.80 11.18
C GLU A 215 21.17 -10.68 12.51
N MET A 216 21.92 -9.59 12.70
CA MET A 216 22.66 -9.33 13.93
C MET A 216 21.73 -9.13 15.13
N MET A 217 20.60 -8.42 14.96
CA MET A 217 19.59 -8.27 16.02
C MET A 217 19.00 -9.62 16.44
N ASN A 218 18.67 -10.47 15.51
CA ASN A 218 18.15 -11.81 15.79
C ASN A 218 19.21 -12.70 16.44
N GLY A 219 20.47 -12.58 16.00
CA GLY A 219 21.62 -13.31 16.51
C GLY A 219 22.30 -12.71 17.74
N GLN A 220 21.77 -11.62 18.32
CA GLN A 220 22.47 -10.85 19.36
C GLN A 220 22.90 -11.68 20.56
N LYS A 221 22.09 -12.66 20.99
CA LYS A 221 22.45 -13.57 22.09
C LYS A 221 23.65 -14.42 21.73
N VAL A 222 23.74 -14.87 20.47
CA VAL A 222 24.86 -15.68 19.98
C VAL A 222 26.14 -14.84 19.93
N ILE A 223 26.06 -13.63 19.38
CA ILE A 223 27.19 -12.68 19.33
C ILE A 223 27.74 -12.44 20.73
N LYS A 224 26.85 -12.20 21.72
CA LYS A 224 27.23 -11.96 23.12
C LYS A 224 27.87 -13.17 23.78
N VAL A 225 27.34 -14.38 23.56
CA VAL A 225 27.89 -15.62 24.16
C VAL A 225 29.28 -15.93 23.64
N PHE A 226 29.53 -15.66 22.34
CA PHE A 226 30.84 -15.90 21.73
C PHE A 226 31.77 -14.67 21.72
N CYS A 227 31.33 -13.53 22.28
CA CYS A 227 32.12 -12.28 22.35
C CYS A 227 32.61 -11.81 20.97
N HIS A 228 31.74 -11.87 19.95
CA HIS A 228 32.06 -11.51 18.55
C HIS A 228 31.55 -10.11 18.15
N GLU A 229 31.36 -9.18 19.12
CA GLU A 229 30.86 -7.84 18.87
C GLU A 229 31.75 -7.03 17.93
N GLU A 230 33.10 -7.12 18.13
CA GLU A 230 34.07 -6.40 17.30
C GLU A 230 34.03 -6.89 15.85
N ALA A 231 33.99 -8.20 15.63
CA ALA A 231 33.87 -8.80 14.28
C ALA A 231 32.58 -8.37 13.58
N ALA A 232 31.44 -8.39 14.30
CA ALA A 232 30.16 -7.96 13.77
C ALA A 232 30.17 -6.46 13.40
N THR A 233 30.86 -5.63 14.19
CA THR A 233 31.00 -4.20 13.91
C THR A 233 31.90 -3.97 12.69
N GLU A 234 33.01 -4.68 12.56
CA GLU A 234 33.89 -4.59 11.38
C GLU A 234 33.18 -4.99 10.08
N ASP A 235 32.36 -6.02 10.12
CA ASP A 235 31.58 -6.45 8.95
C ASP A 235 30.45 -5.46 8.62
N PHE A 236 29.84 -4.86 9.64
CA PHE A 236 28.87 -3.78 9.43
C PHE A 236 29.53 -2.56 8.80
N ASP A 237 30.72 -2.17 9.24
CA ASP A 237 31.44 -1.02 8.71
C ASP A 237 31.72 -1.16 7.21
N LYS A 238 32.11 -2.35 6.74
CA LYS A 238 32.30 -2.64 5.31
C LYS A 238 31.01 -2.43 4.50
N ILE A 239 29.89 -2.89 5.04
CA ILE A 239 28.56 -2.75 4.40
C ILE A 239 28.11 -1.29 4.42
N ASN A 240 28.33 -0.60 5.54
CA ASN A 240 27.95 0.80 5.73
C ASN A 240 28.79 1.75 4.85
N GLU A 241 30.08 1.47 4.66
CA GLU A 241 30.93 2.24 3.75
C GLU A 241 30.48 2.09 2.30
N ALA A 242 30.07 0.89 1.88
CA ALA A 242 29.48 0.68 0.55
C ALA A 242 28.16 1.46 0.38
N LEU A 243 27.31 1.48 1.40
CA LEU A 243 26.09 2.27 1.43
C LEU A 243 26.39 3.78 1.37
N TYR A 244 27.38 4.24 2.13
CA TYR A 244 27.82 5.65 2.12
C TYR A 244 28.26 6.07 0.72
N GLU A 245 29.13 5.31 0.06
CA GLU A 245 29.63 5.65 -1.28
C GLU A 245 28.49 5.71 -2.33
N ASP A 246 27.58 4.73 -2.32
CA ASP A 246 26.44 4.72 -3.24
C ASP A 246 25.45 5.86 -2.94
N SER A 247 25.19 6.14 -1.65
CA SER A 247 24.33 7.24 -1.20
C SER A 247 24.92 8.60 -1.56
N ARG A 248 26.22 8.79 -1.30
CA ARG A 248 26.95 10.03 -1.63
C ARG A 248 26.84 10.34 -3.13
N LYS A 249 27.08 9.34 -3.99
CA LYS A 249 26.95 9.51 -5.45
C LYS A 249 25.53 9.79 -5.88
N ALA A 250 24.54 9.05 -5.34
CA ALA A 250 23.13 9.26 -5.64
C ALA A 250 22.67 10.68 -5.32
N HIS A 251 22.97 11.15 -4.10
CA HIS A 251 22.60 12.48 -3.64
C HIS A 251 23.39 13.60 -4.32
N ALA A 252 24.67 13.38 -4.64
CA ALA A 252 25.46 14.36 -5.40
C ALA A 252 24.81 14.67 -6.76
N TYR A 253 24.40 13.63 -7.52
CA TYR A 253 23.67 13.84 -8.78
C TYR A 253 22.29 14.48 -8.58
N ALA A 254 21.51 14.02 -7.59
CA ALA A 254 20.18 14.54 -7.34
C ALA A 254 20.19 16.01 -6.93
N ASN A 255 21.05 16.36 -5.97
CA ASN A 255 21.13 17.72 -5.43
C ASN A 255 21.75 18.73 -6.39
N THR A 256 22.52 18.26 -7.39
CA THR A 256 23.11 19.13 -8.41
C THR A 256 22.10 19.52 -9.50
N LEU A 257 21.09 18.68 -9.75
CA LEU A 257 20.12 18.93 -10.84
C LEU A 257 19.30 20.19 -10.60
N GLY A 258 18.78 20.40 -9.39
CA GLY A 258 17.96 21.57 -9.05
C GLY A 258 18.68 22.90 -9.29
N PRO A 259 19.87 23.12 -8.68
CA PRO A 259 20.68 24.32 -8.92
C PRO A 259 21.03 24.54 -10.40
N ILE A 260 21.36 23.50 -11.16
CA ILE A 260 21.67 23.64 -12.59
C ILE A 260 20.45 24.15 -13.35
N ILE A 261 19.27 23.55 -13.18
CA ILE A 261 18.05 23.97 -13.86
C ILE A 261 17.69 25.41 -13.47
N MET A 262 17.80 25.75 -12.18
CA MET A 262 17.54 27.10 -11.68
C MET A 262 18.48 28.13 -12.31
N ASN A 263 19.78 27.83 -12.41
CA ASN A 263 20.75 28.76 -13.02
C ASN A 263 20.59 28.86 -14.53
N ILE A 264 20.25 27.79 -15.25
CA ILE A 264 19.85 27.89 -16.66
C ILE A 264 18.65 28.85 -16.79
N GLY A 265 17.66 28.75 -15.88
CA GLY A 265 16.52 29.68 -15.83
C GLY A 265 16.94 31.14 -15.59
N ASN A 266 17.92 31.38 -14.70
CA ASN A 266 18.45 32.70 -14.42
C ASN A 266 19.23 33.27 -15.63
N VAL A 267 20.06 32.45 -16.28
CA VAL A 267 20.76 32.86 -17.51
C VAL A 267 19.76 33.21 -18.60
N LEU A 268 18.74 32.37 -18.78
CA LEU A 268 17.68 32.60 -19.74
C LEU A 268 16.92 33.91 -19.46
N TYR A 269 16.64 34.19 -18.16
CA TYR A 269 16.04 35.46 -17.74
C TYR A 269 16.88 36.67 -18.17
N VAL A 270 18.21 36.60 -17.96
CA VAL A 270 19.14 37.67 -18.37
C VAL A 270 19.19 37.82 -19.90
N LEU A 271 19.24 36.70 -20.63
CA LEU A 271 19.23 36.72 -22.09
C LEU A 271 17.95 37.34 -22.65
N ILE A 272 16.79 36.99 -22.07
CA ILE A 272 15.49 37.59 -22.47
C ILE A 272 15.43 39.07 -22.11
N ALA A 273 15.94 39.47 -20.95
CA ALA A 273 16.02 40.89 -20.57
C ALA A 273 16.89 41.68 -21.51
N THR A 274 18.09 41.16 -21.83
CA THR A 274 19.01 41.81 -22.78
C THR A 274 18.45 41.88 -24.19
N ALA A 275 17.85 40.81 -24.68
CA ALA A 275 17.20 40.76 -26.00
C ALA A 275 16.02 41.75 -26.07
N GLY A 276 15.17 41.78 -25.04
CA GLY A 276 14.06 42.73 -24.94
C GLY A 276 14.52 44.19 -24.91
N GLY A 277 15.57 44.50 -24.14
CA GLY A 277 16.20 45.82 -24.11
C GLY A 277 16.80 46.21 -25.47
N LEU A 278 17.50 45.25 -26.12
CA LEU A 278 18.06 45.47 -27.47
C LEU A 278 16.96 45.74 -28.52
N PHE A 279 15.90 44.93 -28.52
CA PHE A 279 14.77 45.17 -29.43
C PHE A 279 14.07 46.51 -29.19
N LEU A 280 13.98 46.94 -27.93
CA LEU A 280 13.43 48.24 -27.57
C LEU A 280 14.32 49.38 -28.08
N THR A 281 15.64 49.33 -27.88
CA THR A 281 16.60 50.37 -28.27
C THR A 281 16.78 50.45 -29.79
N LEU A 282 16.73 49.32 -30.49
CA LEU A 282 16.82 49.30 -31.96
C LEU A 282 15.50 49.61 -32.66
N GLY A 283 14.40 49.83 -31.93
CA GLY A 283 13.09 50.09 -32.51
C GLY A 283 12.57 48.91 -33.34
N ALA A 284 12.99 47.66 -33.00
CA ALA A 284 12.59 46.46 -33.75
C ALA A 284 11.07 46.28 -33.69
N LYS A 285 10.47 45.83 -34.81
CA LYS A 285 9.05 45.48 -34.83
C LYS A 285 8.79 44.25 -33.96
N ASN A 286 7.90 44.40 -33.00
CA ASN A 286 7.45 43.24 -32.22
C ASN A 286 6.56 42.35 -33.09
N PHE A 287 6.97 41.12 -33.30
CA PHE A 287 6.12 40.10 -33.92
C PHE A 287 5.29 39.45 -32.82
N SER A 288 4.02 39.88 -32.71
CA SER A 288 3.11 39.46 -31.66
C SER A 288 1.67 39.35 -32.17
N ILE A 289 0.89 38.48 -31.55
CA ILE A 289 -0.55 38.36 -31.83
C ILE A 289 -1.30 39.63 -31.35
N SER A 290 -0.80 40.26 -30.31
CA SER A 290 -1.39 41.48 -29.74
C SER A 290 -1.23 42.73 -30.61
N GLY A 291 -0.30 42.75 -31.58
CA GLY A 291 0.07 43.92 -32.36
C GLY A 291 0.77 45.03 -31.55
N MET A 292 1.10 44.81 -30.27
CA MET A 292 1.77 45.80 -29.41
C MET A 292 3.23 45.98 -29.82
N ALA A 293 3.72 47.21 -29.81
CA ALA A 293 5.14 47.51 -29.99
C ALA A 293 5.95 47.07 -28.75
N PHE A 294 7.25 46.84 -28.92
CA PHE A 294 8.12 46.59 -27.75
C PHE A 294 8.07 47.80 -26.81
N SER A 295 7.84 47.48 -25.51
CA SER A 295 7.80 48.44 -24.42
C SER A 295 8.21 47.79 -23.11
N ILE A 296 8.53 48.58 -22.11
CA ILE A 296 8.84 48.06 -20.77
C ILE A 296 7.64 47.31 -20.19
N SER A 297 6.43 47.74 -20.53
CA SER A 297 5.18 47.10 -20.11
C SER A 297 5.01 45.66 -20.65
N ILE A 298 5.71 45.26 -21.72
CA ILE A 298 5.77 43.90 -22.22
C ILE A 298 6.94 43.14 -21.61
N ILE A 299 8.13 43.75 -21.57
CA ILE A 299 9.37 43.05 -21.15
C ILE A 299 9.29 42.59 -19.69
N VAL A 300 8.85 43.46 -18.76
CA VAL A 300 8.84 43.13 -17.32
C VAL A 300 7.90 41.97 -16.99
N PRO A 301 6.64 41.94 -17.44
CA PRO A 301 5.78 40.76 -17.24
C PRO A 301 6.31 39.51 -17.92
N PHE A 302 6.94 39.65 -19.11
CA PHE A 302 7.54 38.53 -19.82
C PHE A 302 8.66 37.88 -19.02
N LEU A 303 9.50 38.65 -18.34
CA LEU A 303 10.54 38.17 -17.44
C LEU A 303 9.95 37.39 -16.24
N ASN A 304 8.87 37.91 -15.66
CA ASN A 304 8.17 37.20 -14.57
C ASN A 304 7.55 35.86 -15.05
N MET A 305 6.92 35.89 -16.24
CA MET A 305 6.40 34.66 -16.88
C MET A 305 7.50 33.66 -17.20
N THR A 306 8.72 34.10 -17.59
CA THR A 306 9.88 33.23 -17.80
C THR A 306 10.26 32.51 -16.53
N LYS A 307 10.32 33.19 -15.38
CA LYS A 307 10.59 32.56 -14.08
C LYS A 307 9.48 31.56 -13.69
N GLN A 308 8.23 31.93 -13.88
CA GLN A 308 7.08 31.07 -13.60
C GLN A 308 7.10 29.81 -14.48
N PHE A 309 7.38 29.96 -15.77
CA PHE A 309 7.46 28.87 -16.73
C PHE A 309 8.57 27.88 -16.37
N THR A 310 9.79 28.36 -16.15
CA THR A 310 10.95 27.52 -15.79
C THR A 310 10.80 26.87 -14.43
N GLY A 311 10.18 27.56 -13.46
CA GLY A 311 9.84 27.02 -12.14
C GLY A 311 8.86 25.85 -12.21
N ASN A 312 7.81 25.95 -13.03
CA ASN A 312 6.86 24.85 -13.23
C ASN A 312 7.47 23.64 -13.95
N ILE A 313 8.39 23.85 -14.90
CA ILE A 313 9.14 22.75 -15.53
C ILE A 313 9.97 22.01 -14.49
N ASN A 314 10.65 22.72 -13.59
CA ASN A 314 11.42 22.12 -12.52
C ASN A 314 10.50 21.31 -11.57
N GLN A 315 9.34 21.85 -11.21
CA GLN A 315 8.35 21.17 -10.37
C GLN A 315 7.86 19.86 -11.01
N VAL A 316 7.54 19.86 -12.30
CA VAL A 316 7.17 18.64 -13.05
C VAL A 316 8.31 17.61 -12.98
N SER A 317 9.55 18.06 -13.20
CA SER A 317 10.72 17.18 -13.16
C SER A 317 10.92 16.49 -11.81
N GLN A 318 10.64 17.19 -10.71
CA GLN A 318 10.73 16.63 -9.35
C GLN A 318 9.65 15.57 -9.09
N GLN A 319 8.45 15.71 -9.68
CA GLN A 319 7.35 14.75 -9.48
C GLN A 319 7.56 13.41 -10.19
N VAL A 320 8.43 13.33 -11.18
CA VAL A 320 8.64 12.09 -11.96
C VAL A 320 9.06 10.92 -11.08
N ASN A 321 9.98 11.14 -10.14
CA ASN A 321 10.44 10.09 -9.23
C ASN A 321 9.32 9.61 -8.29
N ALA A 322 8.54 10.53 -7.73
CA ALA A 322 7.40 10.19 -6.86
C ALA A 322 6.37 9.32 -7.61
N ILE A 323 6.10 9.64 -8.88
CA ILE A 323 5.19 8.86 -9.72
C ILE A 323 5.74 7.46 -9.97
N VAL A 324 7.02 7.33 -10.32
CA VAL A 324 7.64 6.02 -10.59
C VAL A 324 7.59 5.13 -9.34
N MET A 325 7.90 5.68 -8.17
CA MET A 325 7.84 4.95 -6.90
C MET A 325 6.41 4.53 -6.55
N ALA A 326 5.47 5.44 -6.69
CA ALA A 326 4.06 5.17 -6.43
C ALA A 326 3.45 4.15 -7.40
N MET A 327 3.87 4.15 -8.67
CA MET A 327 3.46 3.13 -9.64
C MET A 327 3.98 1.73 -9.27
N ALA A 328 5.21 1.63 -8.77
CA ALA A 328 5.76 0.38 -8.28
C ALA A 328 5.01 -0.12 -7.04
N GLY A 329 4.71 0.75 -6.08
CA GLY A 329 3.89 0.44 -4.91
C GLY A 329 2.46 0.02 -5.28
N ALA A 330 1.83 0.77 -6.18
CA ALA A 330 0.49 0.43 -6.69
C ALA A 330 0.45 -0.93 -7.37
N GLN A 331 1.48 -1.30 -8.13
CA GLN A 331 1.57 -2.61 -8.77
C GLN A 331 1.61 -3.74 -7.74
N ARG A 332 2.38 -3.58 -6.65
CA ARG A 332 2.42 -4.57 -5.56
C ARG A 332 1.08 -4.69 -4.84
N ILE A 333 0.44 -3.55 -4.52
CA ILE A 333 -0.90 -3.52 -3.94
C ILE A 333 -1.91 -4.24 -4.84
N PHE A 334 -1.90 -3.96 -6.14
CA PHE A 334 -2.80 -4.63 -7.07
C PHE A 334 -2.48 -6.11 -7.24
N SER A 335 -1.21 -6.51 -7.16
CA SER A 335 -0.85 -7.94 -7.19
C SER A 335 -1.41 -8.70 -5.98
N LEU A 336 -1.48 -8.07 -4.79
CA LEU A 336 -2.17 -8.64 -3.64
C LEU A 336 -3.69 -8.71 -3.87
N MET A 337 -4.29 -7.61 -4.35
CA MET A 337 -5.74 -7.53 -4.57
C MET A 337 -6.26 -8.45 -5.69
N ASP A 338 -5.39 -8.85 -6.62
CA ASP A 338 -5.70 -9.72 -7.75
C ASP A 338 -5.41 -11.19 -7.46
N GLN A 339 -4.92 -11.53 -6.25
CA GLN A 339 -4.78 -12.91 -5.83
C GLN A 339 -6.13 -13.61 -5.82
N GLN A 340 -6.12 -14.86 -6.23
CA GLN A 340 -7.33 -15.67 -6.20
C GLN A 340 -7.68 -16.01 -4.74
N PRO A 341 -8.94 -15.83 -4.34
CA PRO A 341 -9.39 -16.27 -3.02
C PRO A 341 -9.30 -17.79 -2.90
N GLU A 342 -9.33 -18.29 -1.67
CA GLU A 342 -9.43 -19.73 -1.43
C GLU A 342 -10.69 -20.27 -2.10
N THR A 343 -10.53 -21.27 -2.98
CA THR A 343 -11.65 -21.92 -3.65
C THR A 343 -12.32 -22.93 -2.70
N ASP A 344 -13.64 -22.97 -2.67
CA ASP A 344 -14.42 -23.93 -1.90
C ASP A 344 -15.63 -24.40 -2.71
N ASP A 345 -15.46 -25.55 -3.37
CA ASP A 345 -16.51 -26.22 -4.15
C ASP A 345 -17.31 -27.22 -3.31
N GLY A 346 -17.13 -27.20 -1.97
CA GLY A 346 -17.85 -28.08 -1.05
C GLY A 346 -19.33 -27.73 -0.99
N TYR A 347 -20.17 -28.76 -0.96
CA TYR A 347 -21.63 -28.65 -0.87
C TYR A 347 -22.22 -29.38 0.33
N VAL A 348 -21.46 -30.25 0.98
CA VAL A 348 -21.84 -30.90 2.24
C VAL A 348 -21.60 -29.92 3.39
N THR A 349 -22.61 -29.72 4.23
CA THR A 349 -22.58 -28.77 5.35
C THR A 349 -22.73 -29.48 6.69
N LEU A 350 -22.19 -28.86 7.75
CA LEU A 350 -22.30 -29.34 9.12
C LEU A 350 -23.50 -28.67 9.79
N VAL A 351 -24.39 -29.52 10.34
CA VAL A 351 -25.61 -29.05 11.02
C VAL A 351 -25.72 -29.65 12.41
N ASN A 352 -26.43 -28.96 13.34
CA ASN A 352 -26.86 -29.56 14.58
C ASN A 352 -27.97 -30.57 14.26
N ALA A 353 -27.90 -31.75 14.87
CA ALA A 353 -28.82 -32.82 14.62
C ALA A 353 -29.53 -33.29 15.92
N LYS A 354 -30.77 -33.71 15.78
CA LYS A 354 -31.51 -34.44 16.78
C LYS A 354 -31.98 -35.76 16.19
N GLU A 355 -32.17 -36.75 17.05
CA GLU A 355 -32.68 -38.04 16.64
C GLU A 355 -34.18 -38.11 16.91
N GLU A 356 -35.00 -38.22 15.85
CA GLU A 356 -36.44 -38.38 15.91
C GLU A 356 -36.81 -39.70 15.22
N ASN A 357 -37.50 -40.59 15.93
CA ASN A 357 -37.93 -41.90 15.41
C ASN A 357 -36.79 -42.77 14.83
N GLY A 358 -35.53 -42.63 15.30
CA GLY A 358 -34.38 -43.38 14.77
C GLY A 358 -33.72 -42.75 13.54
N GLU A 359 -34.23 -41.58 13.07
CA GLU A 359 -33.64 -40.81 11.97
C GLU A 359 -33.03 -39.50 12.50
N LEU A 360 -31.90 -39.09 11.90
CA LEU A 360 -31.30 -37.80 12.20
C LEU A 360 -31.99 -36.68 11.41
N THR A 361 -32.42 -35.66 12.12
CA THR A 361 -33.03 -34.46 11.56
C THR A 361 -32.24 -33.21 11.95
N GLU A 362 -32.21 -32.21 11.06
CA GLU A 362 -31.59 -30.92 11.32
C GLU A 362 -32.37 -30.11 12.35
N THR A 363 -31.68 -29.45 13.27
CA THR A 363 -32.25 -28.54 14.26
C THR A 363 -31.45 -27.25 14.35
N SER A 364 -32.12 -26.14 14.70
CA SER A 364 -31.46 -24.88 14.99
C SER A 364 -30.90 -24.82 16.42
N GLU A 365 -31.33 -25.74 17.30
CA GLU A 365 -30.88 -25.79 18.68
C GLU A 365 -29.50 -26.48 18.77
N ARG A 366 -28.69 -26.02 19.72
CA ARG A 366 -27.40 -26.65 20.02
C ARG A 366 -27.64 -27.91 20.86
N THR A 367 -27.53 -29.06 20.20
CA THR A 367 -27.79 -30.37 20.82
C THR A 367 -26.53 -31.08 21.31
N GLY A 368 -25.33 -30.56 20.98
CA GLY A 368 -24.06 -31.29 21.15
C GLY A 368 -23.89 -32.48 20.19
N ARG A 369 -24.87 -32.72 19.32
CA ARG A 369 -24.81 -33.73 18.26
C ARG A 369 -24.77 -33.07 16.92
N TRP A 370 -23.87 -33.50 16.04
CA TRP A 370 -23.62 -32.95 14.73
C TRP A 370 -23.84 -34.00 13.64
N ALA A 371 -24.29 -33.55 12.48
CA ALA A 371 -24.40 -34.40 11.31
C ALA A 371 -23.96 -33.65 10.04
N TRP A 372 -23.42 -34.42 9.10
CA TRP A 372 -23.16 -33.96 7.76
C TRP A 372 -24.45 -34.01 6.92
N LYS A 373 -24.92 -32.86 6.50
CA LYS A 373 -26.04 -32.72 5.55
C LYS A 373 -25.49 -32.82 4.14
N HIS A 374 -25.75 -33.95 3.49
CA HIS A 374 -25.26 -34.27 2.16
C HIS A 374 -26.40 -34.24 1.15
N PRO A 375 -26.52 -33.17 0.32
CA PRO A 375 -27.45 -33.13 -0.79
C PRO A 375 -26.96 -34.01 -1.95
N HIS A 376 -27.82 -34.78 -2.56
CA HIS A 376 -27.55 -35.61 -3.74
C HIS A 376 -28.12 -34.97 -5.00
N GLY A 377 -27.61 -35.38 -6.18
CA GLY A 377 -28.02 -34.84 -7.47
C GLY A 377 -29.46 -35.14 -7.88
N ASP A 378 -30.09 -36.10 -7.22
CA ASP A 378 -31.50 -36.48 -7.36
C ASP A 378 -32.46 -35.67 -6.47
N GLY A 379 -31.92 -34.69 -5.69
CA GLY A 379 -32.69 -33.87 -4.75
C GLY A 379 -32.91 -34.52 -3.38
N THR A 380 -32.38 -35.73 -3.12
CA THR A 380 -32.43 -36.37 -1.80
C THR A 380 -31.39 -35.78 -0.86
N LEU A 381 -31.68 -35.82 0.45
CA LEU A 381 -30.80 -35.39 1.52
C LEU A 381 -30.43 -36.57 2.42
N THR A 382 -29.15 -36.75 2.71
CA THR A 382 -28.69 -37.73 3.67
C THR A 382 -28.04 -37.01 4.85
N TYR A 383 -28.38 -37.45 6.08
CA TYR A 383 -27.73 -36.96 7.28
C TYR A 383 -26.80 -38.08 7.83
N THR A 384 -25.49 -37.84 7.76
CA THR A 384 -24.49 -38.74 8.28
C THR A 384 -24.04 -38.22 9.65
N PRO A 385 -24.15 -39.05 10.73
CA PRO A 385 -23.71 -38.58 12.06
C PRO A 385 -22.21 -38.30 12.04
N LEU A 386 -21.82 -37.19 12.65
CA LEU A 386 -20.42 -36.84 12.84
C LEU A 386 -19.84 -37.73 13.97
N ARG A 387 -18.95 -38.65 13.62
CA ARG A 387 -18.31 -39.62 14.53
C ARG A 387 -16.81 -39.41 14.69
N GLY A 388 -16.18 -38.76 13.73
CA GLY A 388 -14.75 -38.51 13.75
C GLY A 388 -13.90 -39.57 13.07
N ASP A 389 -14.47 -40.36 12.14
CA ASP A 389 -13.72 -41.34 11.33
C ASP A 389 -12.97 -40.61 10.21
N VAL A 390 -11.64 -40.52 10.35
CA VAL A 390 -10.76 -39.86 9.35
C VAL A 390 -9.87 -40.89 8.68
N ARG A 391 -9.94 -40.97 7.35
CA ARG A 391 -9.17 -41.91 6.55
C ARG A 391 -8.48 -41.27 5.36
N LEU A 392 -7.19 -41.51 5.23
CA LEU A 392 -6.37 -41.19 4.08
C LEU A 392 -6.13 -42.46 3.28
N PHE A 393 -6.23 -42.38 1.94
CA PHE A 393 -6.00 -43.52 1.04
C PHE A 393 -5.04 -43.07 -0.05
N ASP A 394 -3.88 -43.69 -0.11
CA ASP A 394 -2.86 -43.55 -1.17
C ASP A 394 -2.60 -42.05 -1.50
N VAL A 395 -2.33 -41.26 -0.46
CA VAL A 395 -2.21 -39.81 -0.59
C VAL A 395 -0.79 -39.42 -0.96
N ASP A 396 -0.65 -38.80 -2.14
CA ASP A 396 0.56 -38.12 -2.58
C ASP A 396 0.41 -36.61 -2.45
N PHE A 397 1.46 -35.95 -1.95
CA PHE A 397 1.44 -34.51 -1.80
C PHE A 397 2.81 -33.85 -1.92
N ALA A 398 2.83 -32.69 -2.61
CA ALA A 398 3.98 -31.81 -2.74
C ALA A 398 3.57 -30.34 -2.58
N TYR A 399 4.28 -29.56 -1.78
CA TYR A 399 4.10 -28.09 -1.71
C TYR A 399 4.56 -27.39 -2.98
N GLU A 400 5.64 -27.91 -3.60
CA GLU A 400 6.22 -27.44 -4.86
C GLU A 400 6.28 -28.61 -5.87
N LYS A 401 6.04 -28.32 -7.14
CA LYS A 401 6.14 -29.34 -8.19
C LYS A 401 7.53 -30.01 -8.18
N GLY A 402 7.55 -31.34 -8.08
CA GLY A 402 8.77 -32.15 -8.10
C GLY A 402 9.48 -32.30 -6.75
N LYS A 403 8.89 -31.80 -5.65
CA LYS A 403 9.36 -32.03 -4.28
C LYS A 403 8.26 -32.68 -3.47
N GLU A 404 8.05 -33.97 -3.70
CA GLU A 404 7.06 -34.75 -2.99
C GLU A 404 7.45 -34.91 -1.52
N VAL A 405 6.47 -34.72 -0.63
CA VAL A 405 6.62 -34.79 0.83
C VAL A 405 5.89 -36.02 1.40
N LEU A 406 4.77 -36.40 0.79
CA LEU A 406 4.02 -37.59 1.12
C LEU A 406 3.96 -38.48 -0.11
N HIS A 407 4.21 -39.77 0.08
CA HIS A 407 4.18 -40.81 -0.95
C HIS A 407 3.30 -41.96 -0.48
N ASP A 408 2.21 -42.23 -1.21
CA ASP A 408 1.31 -43.37 -0.99
C ASP A 408 0.89 -43.54 0.49
N VAL A 409 0.53 -42.42 1.14
CA VAL A 409 0.24 -42.41 2.58
C VAL A 409 -1.18 -42.85 2.83
N THR A 410 -1.31 -44.01 3.53
CA THR A 410 -2.57 -44.54 4.00
C THR A 410 -2.61 -44.55 5.52
N VAL A 411 -3.62 -43.90 6.12
CA VAL A 411 -3.83 -43.73 7.57
C VAL A 411 -5.31 -43.78 7.90
N TYR A 412 -5.66 -44.41 9.01
CA TYR A 412 -7.02 -44.39 9.55
C TYR A 412 -7.04 -43.99 11.02
N ALA A 413 -7.99 -43.18 11.39
CA ALA A 413 -8.34 -42.84 12.76
C ALA A 413 -9.83 -43.11 12.95
N GLU A 414 -10.15 -44.19 13.68
CA GLU A 414 -11.53 -44.59 13.97
C GLU A 414 -12.15 -43.73 15.10
N PRO A 415 -13.47 -43.61 15.18
CA PRO A 415 -14.14 -42.91 16.25
C PRO A 415 -13.67 -43.30 17.65
N GLY A 416 -13.26 -42.30 18.46
CA GLY A 416 -12.72 -42.53 19.81
C GLY A 416 -11.26 -42.98 19.86
N GLN A 417 -10.62 -43.22 18.72
CA GLN A 417 -9.23 -43.64 18.66
C GLN A 417 -8.27 -42.46 18.80
N LYS A 418 -7.14 -42.69 19.49
CA LYS A 418 -6.01 -41.76 19.53
C LYS A 418 -4.90 -42.29 18.61
N VAL A 419 -4.55 -41.50 17.60
CA VAL A 419 -3.51 -41.82 16.63
C VAL A 419 -2.34 -40.86 16.80
N ALA A 420 -1.12 -41.40 16.94
CA ALA A 420 0.10 -40.60 17.05
C ALA A 420 0.97 -40.79 15.81
N PHE A 421 1.34 -39.69 15.16
CA PHE A 421 2.32 -39.65 14.08
C PHE A 421 3.73 -39.53 14.65
N VAL A 422 4.56 -40.55 14.43
CA VAL A 422 5.95 -40.59 14.90
C VAL A 422 6.89 -40.59 13.70
N GLY A 423 7.96 -39.83 13.77
CA GLY A 423 8.95 -39.73 12.69
C GLY A 423 9.89 -38.55 12.86
N ALA A 424 10.96 -38.53 12.09
CA ALA A 424 11.94 -37.44 12.08
C ALA A 424 11.31 -36.08 11.69
N THR A 425 11.99 -35.00 12.03
CA THR A 425 11.60 -33.65 11.54
C THR A 425 11.65 -33.66 10.00
N GLY A 426 10.61 -33.12 9.36
CA GLY A 426 10.47 -33.15 7.90
C GLY A 426 9.82 -34.42 7.32
N ALA A 427 9.46 -35.42 8.14
CA ALA A 427 8.80 -36.66 7.68
C ALA A 427 7.32 -36.47 7.25
N GLY A 428 6.81 -35.25 7.14
CA GLY A 428 5.46 -34.98 6.65
C GLY A 428 4.35 -35.01 7.71
N LYS A 429 4.65 -35.08 9.02
CA LYS A 429 3.63 -35.13 10.10
C LYS A 429 2.69 -33.93 10.05
N THR A 430 3.24 -32.71 10.09
CA THR A 430 2.47 -31.45 9.96
C THR A 430 1.79 -31.32 8.59
N THR A 431 2.34 -31.93 7.54
CA THR A 431 1.70 -31.98 6.23
C THR A 431 0.39 -32.75 6.27
N ILE A 432 0.33 -33.90 6.96
CA ILE A 432 -0.89 -34.68 7.13
C ILE A 432 -1.96 -33.84 7.85
N THR A 433 -1.60 -33.15 8.94
CA THR A 433 -2.54 -32.29 9.68
C THR A 433 -3.05 -31.12 8.80
N ASN A 434 -2.20 -30.51 7.99
CA ASN A 434 -2.56 -29.47 7.03
C ASN A 434 -3.55 -29.97 5.96
N LEU A 435 -3.39 -31.20 5.48
CA LEU A 435 -4.28 -31.82 4.50
C LEU A 435 -5.64 -32.18 5.08
N ILE A 436 -5.70 -32.69 6.32
CA ILE A 436 -6.96 -32.96 7.02
C ILE A 436 -7.78 -31.68 7.19
N ASN A 437 -7.12 -30.55 7.50
CA ASN A 437 -7.76 -29.22 7.60
C ASN A 437 -8.06 -28.56 6.24
N ARG A 438 -7.71 -29.19 5.12
CA ARG A 438 -7.80 -28.63 3.78
C ARG A 438 -7.19 -27.23 3.67
N PHE A 439 -6.05 -26.98 4.32
CA PHE A 439 -5.23 -25.80 4.05
C PHE A 439 -4.54 -25.93 2.69
N TYR A 440 -4.35 -27.17 2.24
CA TYR A 440 -3.90 -27.54 0.91
C TYR A 440 -4.80 -28.65 0.37
N ASP A 441 -5.08 -28.63 -0.91
CA ASP A 441 -5.79 -29.71 -1.60
C ASP A 441 -4.77 -30.72 -2.14
N ILE A 442 -5.09 -32.02 -2.06
CA ILE A 442 -4.24 -33.13 -2.54
C ILE A 442 -4.26 -33.22 -4.06
N ALA A 443 -3.14 -33.67 -4.64
CA ALA A 443 -3.03 -33.89 -6.09
C ALA A 443 -3.55 -35.29 -6.47
N ASP A 444 -3.27 -36.31 -5.65
CA ASP A 444 -3.69 -37.71 -5.84
C ASP A 444 -4.08 -38.36 -4.52
N GLY A 445 -4.81 -39.48 -4.56
CA GLY A 445 -5.36 -40.13 -3.41
C GLY A 445 -6.74 -39.61 -2.97
N LYS A 446 -7.16 -40.00 -1.76
CA LYS A 446 -8.47 -39.60 -1.20
C LYS A 446 -8.36 -39.40 0.31
N ILE A 447 -8.96 -38.34 0.82
CA ILE A 447 -9.17 -38.14 2.25
C ILE A 447 -10.70 -38.19 2.50
N ARG A 448 -11.10 -39.03 3.44
CA ARG A 448 -12.52 -39.15 3.82
C ARG A 448 -12.69 -38.82 5.30
N TYR A 449 -13.80 -38.15 5.59
CA TYR A 449 -14.25 -37.86 6.93
C TYR A 449 -15.68 -38.40 7.09
N ASP A 450 -15.89 -39.31 8.02
CA ASP A 450 -17.12 -40.10 8.19
C ASP A 450 -17.62 -40.71 6.86
N GLY A 451 -16.69 -41.24 6.06
CA GLY A 451 -16.98 -41.82 4.75
C GLY A 451 -17.16 -40.83 3.60
N ILE A 452 -17.29 -39.53 3.89
CA ILE A 452 -17.46 -38.47 2.90
C ILE A 452 -16.10 -37.95 2.46
N ASN A 453 -15.87 -37.79 1.13
CA ASN A 453 -14.66 -37.15 0.63
C ASN A 453 -14.63 -35.69 1.08
N ILE A 454 -13.52 -35.27 1.75
CA ILE A 454 -13.39 -33.91 2.31
C ILE A 454 -13.52 -32.81 1.25
N ASN A 455 -13.23 -33.08 -0.03
CA ASN A 455 -13.43 -32.13 -1.13
C ASN A 455 -14.91 -31.78 -1.36
N LYS A 456 -15.84 -32.62 -0.93
CA LYS A 456 -17.29 -32.37 -0.99
C LYS A 456 -17.79 -31.56 0.20
N ILE A 457 -17.04 -31.49 1.30
CA ILE A 457 -17.41 -30.77 2.52
C ILE A 457 -16.97 -29.31 2.37
N LYS A 458 -17.84 -28.36 2.72
CA LYS A 458 -17.45 -26.95 2.81
C LYS A 458 -16.27 -26.77 3.75
N LYS A 459 -15.24 -26.03 3.32
CA LYS A 459 -14.02 -25.80 4.10
C LYS A 459 -14.31 -25.17 5.47
N SER A 460 -15.25 -24.23 5.54
CA SER A 460 -15.70 -23.62 6.79
C SER A 460 -16.28 -24.63 7.77
N ASP A 461 -17.11 -25.55 7.27
CA ASP A 461 -17.78 -26.56 8.08
C ASP A 461 -16.84 -27.70 8.47
N LEU A 462 -15.92 -28.09 7.55
CA LEU A 462 -14.84 -29.03 7.87
C LEU A 462 -13.99 -28.49 9.03
N ARG A 463 -13.49 -27.27 8.89
CA ARG A 463 -12.62 -26.64 9.92
C ARG A 463 -13.36 -26.40 11.24
N ARG A 464 -14.66 -26.17 11.19
CA ARG A 464 -15.50 -26.03 12.39
C ARG A 464 -15.63 -27.35 13.15
N SER A 465 -15.58 -28.49 12.47
CA SER A 465 -15.63 -29.82 13.10
C SER A 465 -14.28 -30.26 13.68
N LEU A 466 -13.19 -29.55 13.39
CA LEU A 466 -11.82 -29.88 13.79
C LEU A 466 -11.31 -28.83 14.78
N GLY A 467 -10.82 -29.25 15.93
CA GLY A 467 -10.01 -28.42 16.82
C GLY A 467 -8.54 -28.62 16.52
N ILE A 468 -7.83 -27.55 16.22
CA ILE A 468 -6.39 -27.63 15.96
C ILE A 468 -5.58 -26.85 16.99
N VAL A 469 -4.54 -27.47 17.53
CA VAL A 469 -3.50 -26.83 18.32
C VAL A 469 -2.21 -26.90 17.52
N LEU A 470 -1.75 -25.77 17.03
CA LEU A 470 -0.54 -25.66 16.21
C LEU A 470 0.72 -25.72 17.07
N GLN A 471 1.83 -26.22 16.50
CA GLN A 471 3.14 -26.25 17.13
C GLN A 471 3.61 -24.82 17.52
N GLU A 472 3.42 -23.86 16.63
CA GLU A 472 3.63 -22.44 16.93
C GLU A 472 2.34 -21.83 17.48
N THR A 473 2.33 -21.57 18.79
CA THR A 473 1.19 -20.96 19.45
C THR A 473 1.15 -19.46 19.23
N ASN A 474 0.16 -19.00 18.49
CA ASN A 474 -0.09 -17.58 18.28
C ASN A 474 -1.24 -17.09 19.18
N LEU A 475 -0.92 -16.16 20.10
CA LEU A 475 -1.89 -15.48 20.93
C LEU A 475 -2.13 -14.06 20.43
N PHE A 476 -3.39 -13.66 20.43
CA PHE A 476 -3.78 -12.32 20.02
C PHE A 476 -3.62 -11.32 21.17
N THR A 477 -3.39 -10.06 20.84
CA THR A 477 -3.45 -8.96 21.80
C THR A 477 -4.86 -8.87 22.38
N GLY A 478 -4.97 -8.85 23.70
CA GLY A 478 -6.21 -8.87 24.46
C GLY A 478 -6.06 -9.73 25.70
N SER A 479 -7.15 -9.94 26.44
CA SER A 479 -7.13 -10.71 27.68
C SER A 479 -6.93 -12.22 27.44
N VAL A 480 -6.50 -12.93 28.47
CA VAL A 480 -6.46 -14.41 28.46
C VAL A 480 -7.84 -14.98 28.13
N MET A 481 -8.90 -14.43 28.74
CA MET A 481 -10.29 -14.83 28.50
C MET A 481 -10.67 -14.70 27.02
N GLU A 482 -10.36 -13.59 26.39
CA GLU A 482 -10.64 -13.35 24.96
C GLU A 482 -9.86 -14.32 24.07
N ASN A 483 -8.63 -14.63 24.43
CA ASN A 483 -7.82 -15.61 23.71
C ASN A 483 -8.38 -17.04 23.78
N ILE A 484 -8.98 -17.45 24.90
CA ILE A 484 -9.68 -18.74 25.03
C ILE A 484 -10.98 -18.68 24.23
N ARG A 485 -11.79 -17.64 24.43
CA ARG A 485 -13.09 -17.44 23.75
C ARG A 485 -12.97 -17.35 22.23
N TYR A 486 -11.78 -17.06 21.70
CA TYR A 486 -11.55 -17.06 20.26
C TYR A 486 -11.88 -18.39 19.57
N GLY A 487 -11.83 -19.51 20.29
CA GLY A 487 -12.25 -20.81 19.77
C GLY A 487 -13.76 -20.89 19.52
N ARG A 488 -14.56 -20.15 20.30
CA ARG A 488 -16.01 -20.01 20.15
C ARG A 488 -16.45 -18.67 20.73
N LEU A 489 -16.76 -17.72 19.85
CA LEU A 489 -16.99 -16.31 20.20
C LEU A 489 -18.21 -16.07 21.10
N ASP A 490 -19.19 -16.96 21.08
CA ASP A 490 -20.42 -16.92 21.89
C ASP A 490 -20.30 -17.72 23.22
N ALA A 491 -19.11 -18.23 23.55
CA ALA A 491 -18.87 -18.94 24.80
C ALA A 491 -18.98 -18.01 26.01
N THR A 492 -19.64 -18.50 27.09
CA THR A 492 -19.70 -17.77 28.36
C THR A 492 -18.36 -17.79 29.08
N ASP A 493 -18.21 -16.95 30.11
CA ASP A 493 -17.00 -16.93 30.93
C ASP A 493 -16.80 -18.28 31.65
N GLU A 494 -17.87 -18.90 32.11
CA GLU A 494 -17.87 -20.20 32.78
C GLU A 494 -17.40 -21.29 31.83
N GLU A 495 -17.89 -21.34 30.59
CA GLU A 495 -17.45 -22.32 29.58
C GLU A 495 -15.98 -22.15 29.24
N CYS A 496 -15.49 -20.91 29.17
CA CYS A 496 -14.06 -20.64 28.95
C CYS A 496 -13.18 -21.10 30.12
N ILE A 497 -13.66 -20.90 31.38
CA ILE A 497 -12.97 -21.36 32.59
C ILE A 497 -12.95 -22.88 32.66
N GLU A 498 -14.06 -23.54 32.31
CA GLU A 498 -14.13 -25.01 32.24
C GLU A 498 -13.15 -25.57 31.20
N ALA A 499 -13.08 -24.97 30.01
CA ALA A 499 -12.12 -25.32 28.98
C ALA A 499 -10.67 -25.12 29.45
N ALA A 500 -10.40 -24.06 30.20
CA ALA A 500 -9.08 -23.81 30.79
C ALA A 500 -8.70 -24.86 31.85
N LYS A 501 -9.65 -25.29 32.66
CA LYS A 501 -9.46 -26.38 33.63
C LYS A 501 -9.16 -27.69 32.92
N LEU A 502 -9.93 -28.01 31.88
CA LEU A 502 -9.71 -29.19 31.06
C LEU A 502 -8.31 -29.21 30.41
N ALA A 503 -7.84 -28.06 29.98
CA ALA A 503 -6.50 -27.90 29.40
C ALA A 503 -5.37 -27.86 30.47
N GLY A 504 -5.68 -27.83 31.75
CA GLY A 504 -4.70 -27.62 32.83
C GLY A 504 -4.12 -26.20 32.87
N ALA A 505 -4.84 -25.22 32.33
CA ALA A 505 -4.41 -23.82 32.26
C ALA A 505 -4.88 -22.99 33.45
N ASP A 506 -5.96 -23.34 34.11
CA ASP A 506 -6.61 -22.57 35.17
C ASP A 506 -5.67 -22.24 36.35
N ASP A 507 -4.86 -23.23 36.77
CA ASP A 507 -3.92 -23.08 37.89
C ASP A 507 -2.92 -21.94 37.70
N PHE A 508 -2.36 -21.78 36.50
CA PHE A 508 -1.42 -20.70 36.28
C PHE A 508 -2.14 -19.38 35.96
N ILE A 509 -3.30 -19.45 35.27
CA ILE A 509 -4.07 -18.25 34.92
C ILE A 509 -4.54 -17.52 36.20
N THR A 510 -5.04 -18.26 37.19
CA THR A 510 -5.52 -17.68 38.45
C THR A 510 -4.38 -17.07 39.28
N ARG A 511 -3.13 -17.46 39.07
CA ARG A 511 -1.93 -16.87 39.69
C ARG A 511 -1.42 -15.62 38.99
N LEU A 512 -1.93 -15.28 37.79
CA LEU A 512 -1.58 -14.03 37.11
C LEU A 512 -2.17 -12.84 37.86
N PRO A 513 -1.56 -11.65 37.80
CA PRO A 513 -1.99 -10.48 38.57
C PRO A 513 -3.48 -10.11 38.41
N SER A 514 -4.05 -10.33 37.22
CA SER A 514 -5.46 -10.05 36.90
C SER A 514 -6.21 -11.32 36.49
N GLY A 515 -5.66 -12.52 36.76
CA GLY A 515 -6.25 -13.79 36.36
C GLY A 515 -6.61 -13.85 34.88
N TYR A 516 -7.82 -14.25 34.55
CA TYR A 516 -8.34 -14.32 33.18
C TYR A 516 -8.42 -12.97 32.45
N LYS A 517 -8.42 -11.83 33.20
CA LYS A 517 -8.39 -10.48 32.64
C LYS A 517 -6.98 -9.96 32.36
N THR A 518 -5.95 -10.80 32.57
CA THR A 518 -4.56 -10.41 32.27
C THR A 518 -4.40 -10.16 30.78
N GLU A 519 -3.94 -8.94 30.44
CA GLU A 519 -3.69 -8.53 29.06
C GLU A 519 -2.44 -9.19 28.51
N LEU A 520 -2.57 -9.75 27.33
CA LEU A 520 -1.49 -10.35 26.53
C LEU A 520 -1.13 -9.41 25.39
N SER A 521 0.16 -9.25 25.14
CA SER A 521 0.69 -8.49 24.03
C SER A 521 1.88 -9.23 23.39
N ASN A 522 2.28 -8.83 22.18
CA ASN A 522 3.43 -9.42 21.51
C ASN A 522 3.43 -10.97 21.54
N ASN A 523 2.34 -11.58 21.12
CA ASN A 523 2.18 -13.03 21.12
C ASN A 523 2.31 -13.69 22.52
N GLY A 524 1.86 -13.00 23.57
CA GLY A 524 1.97 -13.50 24.95
C GLY A 524 3.42 -13.57 25.46
N ALA A 525 4.25 -12.58 25.11
CA ALA A 525 5.68 -12.55 25.48
C ALA A 525 5.91 -12.57 27.02
N ASN A 526 4.89 -12.21 27.79
CA ASN A 526 4.87 -12.28 29.25
C ASN A 526 4.58 -13.70 29.81
N LEU A 527 4.30 -14.67 28.94
CA LEU A 527 4.04 -16.07 29.30
C LEU A 527 5.16 -16.99 28.81
N SER A 528 5.37 -18.10 29.53
CA SER A 528 6.25 -19.17 29.05
C SER A 528 5.65 -19.87 27.82
N GLN A 529 6.47 -20.57 27.03
CA GLN A 529 5.99 -21.32 25.86
C GLN A 529 4.92 -22.36 26.24
N GLY A 530 5.11 -23.09 27.36
CA GLY A 530 4.15 -24.07 27.85
C GLY A 530 2.81 -23.39 28.25
N GLN A 531 2.84 -22.23 28.92
CA GLN A 531 1.63 -21.48 29.27
C GLN A 531 0.85 -21.03 28.04
N ARG A 532 1.55 -20.53 27.01
CA ARG A 532 0.92 -20.19 25.73
C ARG A 532 0.25 -21.39 25.09
N GLN A 533 0.93 -22.56 25.11
CA GLN A 533 0.38 -23.80 24.57
C GLN A 533 -0.86 -24.26 25.31
N LEU A 534 -0.89 -24.17 26.65
CA LEU A 534 -2.08 -24.49 27.44
C LEU A 534 -3.27 -23.57 27.11
N ILE A 535 -3.04 -22.28 26.88
CA ILE A 535 -4.10 -21.36 26.40
C ILE A 535 -4.60 -21.77 25.01
N ALA A 536 -3.71 -22.19 24.09
CA ALA A 536 -4.10 -22.66 22.77
C ALA A 536 -4.91 -23.97 22.84
N ILE A 537 -4.58 -24.87 23.78
CA ILE A 537 -5.38 -26.08 24.05
C ILE A 537 -6.75 -25.69 24.59
N ALA A 538 -6.83 -24.77 25.56
CA ALA A 538 -8.10 -24.27 26.10
C ALA A 538 -8.97 -23.61 25.01
N ARG A 539 -8.35 -22.87 24.07
CA ARG A 539 -9.01 -22.30 22.87
C ARG A 539 -9.62 -23.39 21.98
N ALA A 540 -8.90 -24.50 21.76
CA ALA A 540 -9.43 -25.62 21.02
C ALA A 540 -10.54 -26.37 21.80
N ALA A 541 -10.39 -26.49 23.11
CA ALA A 541 -11.35 -27.19 23.97
C ALA A 541 -12.70 -26.44 24.06
N VAL A 542 -12.70 -25.09 24.15
CA VAL A 542 -13.95 -24.30 24.23
C VAL A 542 -14.80 -24.39 22.96
N ALA A 543 -14.16 -24.70 21.82
CA ALA A 543 -14.87 -24.96 20.56
C ALA A 543 -15.66 -26.25 20.59
N ASP A 544 -15.32 -27.18 21.50
CA ASP A 544 -15.94 -28.50 21.66
C ASP A 544 -15.99 -29.31 20.34
N PRO A 545 -14.84 -29.47 19.66
CA PRO A 545 -14.81 -30.12 18.37
C PRO A 545 -14.84 -31.65 18.52
N PRO A 546 -15.53 -32.39 17.62
CA PRO A 546 -15.55 -33.86 17.61
C PRO A 546 -14.18 -34.51 17.38
N VAL A 547 -13.28 -33.84 16.67
CA VAL A 547 -11.92 -34.28 16.41
C VAL A 547 -10.93 -33.19 16.83
N ILE A 548 -9.91 -33.58 17.59
CA ILE A 548 -8.82 -32.67 18.00
C ILE A 548 -7.52 -33.14 17.33
N ILE A 549 -6.83 -32.19 16.73
CA ILE A 549 -5.52 -32.34 16.10
C ILE A 549 -4.51 -31.56 16.95
N LEU A 550 -3.51 -32.27 17.48
CA LEU A 550 -2.41 -31.66 18.24
C LEU A 550 -1.13 -31.81 17.42
N ASP A 551 -0.57 -30.70 16.91
CA ASP A 551 0.67 -30.68 16.13
C ASP A 551 1.88 -30.26 16.97
#